data_97ad5498b3f08644ce681cc40c54372c
#
_entry.id   97ad5498b3f08644ce681cc40c54372c
#
_cell.length_a   1.000
_cell.length_b   1.000
_cell.length_c   1.000
_cell.angle_alpha   90.00
_cell.angle_beta   90.00
_cell.angle_gamma   90.00
#
_symmetry.space_group_name_H-M   'P 1'
#
loop_
_entity.id
_entity.type
_entity.pdbx_description
1 polymer ?
#
loop_
_entity_poly.entity_id
_entity_poly.type
_entity_poly.pdbx_seq_one_letter_code
_entity_poly.pdbx_strand_id
1 'polypeptide(L)'
;MMIITLLLSLMPMAGLFLMLLSGVGFIQDTKFFSSAPREVRDVIKPRKERFKGAHAVGWVMAVFSVLLIIGAFMIGAWNGIRNDFGFWQFFIRFIVMILLLKAFDILFFDWVLLCNAGFNFFPHFYPETKDVLRRYLFGYNWKTHLVHIIGGFAVSALLAWVCTLL
;
A
#
# COMPACT_ATOMS: atom_id res chain seq x y z
N MET A 1 -15.67 -17.94 -6.00
CA MET A 1 -14.27 -17.47 -6.08
C MET A 1 -14.17 -15.93 -6.11
N MET A 2 -14.69 -15.25 -7.12
CA MET A 2 -14.46 -13.81 -7.34
C MET A 2 -14.91 -12.92 -6.18
N ILE A 3 -16.11 -13.09 -5.63
CA ILE A 3 -16.61 -12.27 -4.50
C ILE A 3 -15.67 -12.34 -3.30
N ILE A 4 -15.22 -13.54 -2.91
CA ILE A 4 -14.27 -13.71 -1.79
C ILE A 4 -12.93 -13.01 -2.11
N THR A 5 -12.45 -13.12 -3.35
CA THR A 5 -11.22 -12.44 -3.78
C THR A 5 -11.34 -10.92 -3.66
N LEU A 6 -12.48 -10.34 -4.08
CA LEU A 6 -12.73 -8.90 -3.96
C LEU A 6 -12.80 -8.45 -2.49
N LEU A 7 -13.50 -9.21 -1.64
CA LEU A 7 -13.56 -8.91 -0.21
C LEU A 7 -12.18 -9.00 0.45
N LEU A 8 -11.39 -10.03 0.13
CA LEU A 8 -10.02 -10.16 0.63
C LEU A 8 -9.12 -9.03 0.15
N SER A 9 -9.36 -8.47 -1.04
CA SER A 9 -8.58 -7.34 -1.56
C SER A 9 -8.76 -6.04 -0.75
N LEU A 10 -9.86 -5.91 -0.01
CA LEU A 10 -10.07 -4.75 0.88
C LEU A 10 -9.10 -4.76 2.07
N MET A 11 -8.69 -5.92 2.54
CA MET A 11 -7.75 -6.01 3.68
C MET A 11 -6.38 -5.41 3.37
N PRO A 12 -5.68 -5.77 2.26
CA PRO A 12 -4.41 -5.14 1.94
C PRO A 12 -4.55 -3.67 1.56
N MET A 13 -5.69 -3.22 1.00
CA MET A 13 -5.94 -1.79 0.78
C MET A 13 -6.03 -1.04 2.12
N ALA A 14 -6.78 -1.56 3.09
CA ALA A 14 -6.85 -1.00 4.43
C ALA A 14 -5.47 -1.03 5.12
N GLY A 15 -4.73 -2.13 4.98
CA GLY A 15 -3.35 -2.25 5.47
C GLY A 15 -2.44 -1.18 4.87
N LEU A 16 -2.48 -0.98 3.55
CA LEU A 16 -1.67 0.03 2.88
C LEU A 16 -2.04 1.45 3.36
N PHE A 17 -3.32 1.75 3.54
CA PHE A 17 -3.77 3.04 4.07
C PHE A 17 -3.29 3.26 5.52
N LEU A 18 -3.40 2.25 6.38
CA LEU A 18 -2.91 2.31 7.75
C LEU A 18 -1.38 2.47 7.81
N MET A 19 -0.64 1.83 6.89
CA MET A 19 0.80 1.99 6.77
C MET A 19 1.17 3.43 6.44
N LEU A 20 0.48 4.04 5.47
CA LEU A 20 0.68 5.45 5.13
C LEU A 20 0.37 6.36 6.32
N LEU A 21 -0.77 6.15 6.96
CA LEU A 21 -1.18 6.95 8.13
C LEU A 21 -0.19 6.79 9.29
N SER A 22 0.31 5.58 9.53
CA SER A 22 1.35 5.29 10.50
C SER A 22 2.61 6.10 10.22
N GLY A 23 3.16 6.01 9.00
CA GLY A 23 4.40 6.69 8.62
C GLY A 23 4.25 8.21 8.61
N VAL A 24 3.20 8.73 7.98
CA VAL A 24 2.98 10.16 7.79
C VAL A 24 2.45 10.85 9.04
N GLY A 25 1.51 10.21 9.73
CA GLY A 25 0.77 10.86 10.82
C GLY A 25 1.39 10.67 12.21
N PHE A 26 2.09 9.55 12.44
CA PHE A 26 2.52 9.15 13.78
C PHE A 26 4.03 8.98 13.90
N ILE A 27 4.67 8.16 13.05
CA ILE A 27 6.12 7.93 13.14
C ILE A 27 6.89 9.17 12.67
N GLN A 28 6.45 9.78 11.56
CA GLN A 28 6.97 11.03 11.02
C GLN A 28 8.50 11.03 10.79
N ASP A 29 9.10 9.86 10.53
CA ASP A 29 10.49 9.73 10.13
C ASP A 29 10.62 9.97 8.61
N THR A 30 11.57 10.82 8.22
CA THR A 30 11.84 11.15 6.81
C THR A 30 12.17 9.92 5.95
N LYS A 31 12.64 8.83 6.54
CA LYS A 31 12.91 7.55 5.86
C LYS A 31 11.66 6.93 5.24
N PHE A 32 10.48 7.17 5.80
CA PHE A 32 9.21 6.69 5.24
C PHE A 32 8.78 7.42 3.95
N PHE A 33 9.46 8.52 3.62
CA PHE A 33 9.22 9.28 2.39
C PHE A 33 10.17 8.91 1.25
N SER A 34 10.86 7.77 1.35
CA SER A 34 11.84 7.33 0.34
C SER A 34 11.25 7.19 -1.07
N SER A 35 9.96 6.87 -1.19
CA SER A 35 9.22 6.79 -2.45
C SER A 35 8.71 8.14 -2.96
N ALA A 36 8.73 9.20 -2.14
CA ALA A 36 8.30 10.52 -2.58
C ALA A 36 9.32 11.16 -3.54
N PRO A 37 8.88 12.05 -4.43
CA PRO A 37 9.77 12.84 -5.29
C PRO A 37 10.85 13.58 -4.49
N ARG A 38 12.01 13.81 -5.10
CA ARG A 38 13.14 14.49 -4.43
C ARG A 38 12.72 15.82 -3.86
N GLU A 39 12.03 16.64 -4.66
CA GLU A 39 11.59 17.97 -4.27
C GLU A 39 10.68 17.96 -3.02
N VAL A 40 9.87 16.91 -2.87
CA VAL A 40 9.05 16.72 -1.68
C VAL A 40 9.90 16.34 -0.48
N ARG A 41 10.88 15.43 -0.67
CA ARG A 41 11.77 15.01 0.40
C ARG A 41 12.66 16.14 0.91
N ASP A 42 13.13 17.00 -0.01
CA ASP A 42 14.04 18.09 0.32
C ASP A 42 13.38 19.21 1.14
N VAL A 43 12.07 19.34 1.08
CA VAL A 43 11.32 20.34 1.88
C VAL A 43 10.80 19.80 3.19
N ILE A 44 10.67 18.47 3.36
CA ILE A 44 10.19 17.87 4.61
C ILE A 44 11.19 18.08 5.73
N LYS A 45 10.71 18.67 6.83
CA LYS A 45 11.52 18.92 8.01
C LYS A 45 11.28 17.83 9.06
N PRO A 46 12.35 17.39 9.78
CA PRO A 46 12.19 16.50 10.93
C PRO A 46 11.21 17.11 11.95
N ARG A 47 10.32 16.28 12.47
CA ARG A 47 9.30 16.72 13.43
C ARG A 47 9.51 16.06 14.78
N LYS A 48 9.12 16.78 15.82
CA LYS A 48 8.99 16.21 17.16
C LYS A 48 7.75 15.33 17.22
N GLU A 49 7.77 14.36 18.09
CA GLU A 49 6.62 13.51 18.40
C GLU A 49 5.37 14.36 18.70
N ARG A 50 4.24 14.08 18.03
CA ARG A 50 3.01 14.89 18.14
C ARG A 50 2.42 14.91 19.56
N PHE A 51 2.51 13.75 20.24
CA PHE A 51 2.13 13.57 21.65
C PHE A 51 2.98 12.43 22.20
N LYS A 52 3.11 12.37 23.52
CA LYS A 52 3.91 11.31 24.18
C LYS A 52 3.36 9.92 23.83
N GLY A 53 4.17 9.11 23.15
CA GLY A 53 3.79 7.76 22.71
C GLY A 53 3.25 7.67 21.27
N ALA A 54 3.19 8.77 20.50
CA ALA A 54 2.73 8.75 19.12
C ALA A 54 3.56 7.80 18.24
N HIS A 55 4.87 7.77 18.42
CA HIS A 55 5.74 6.83 17.71
C HIS A 55 5.39 5.37 18.02
N ALA A 56 5.11 5.03 19.27
CA ALA A 56 4.72 3.66 19.65
C ALA A 56 3.40 3.27 18.98
N VAL A 57 2.40 4.16 18.99
CA VAL A 57 1.13 3.95 18.27
C VAL A 57 1.38 3.76 16.78
N GLY A 58 2.23 4.58 16.18
CA GLY A 58 2.62 4.45 14.77
C GLY A 58 3.20 3.07 14.45
N TRP A 59 4.16 2.60 15.25
CA TRP A 59 4.75 1.28 15.04
C TRP A 59 3.75 0.13 15.22
N VAL A 60 2.85 0.20 16.21
CA VAL A 60 1.76 -0.78 16.36
C VAL A 60 0.86 -0.78 15.12
N MET A 61 0.49 0.40 14.60
CA MET A 61 -0.28 0.51 13.36
C MET A 61 0.47 -0.07 12.15
N ALA A 62 1.79 0.18 12.05
CA ALA A 62 2.61 -0.36 10.98
C ALA A 62 2.65 -1.90 11.01
N VAL A 63 2.85 -2.49 12.18
CA VAL A 63 2.83 -3.95 12.36
C VAL A 63 1.45 -4.52 11.99
N PHE A 64 0.38 -3.91 12.48
CA PHE A 64 -0.99 -4.33 12.16
C PHE A 64 -1.28 -4.23 10.65
N SER A 65 -0.78 -3.20 9.98
CA SER A 65 -0.86 -3.04 8.52
C SER A 65 -0.22 -4.21 7.77
N VAL A 66 0.98 -4.61 8.20
CA VAL A 66 1.69 -5.76 7.62
C VAL A 66 0.90 -7.04 7.84
N LEU A 67 0.35 -7.25 9.04
CA LEU A 67 -0.47 -8.41 9.36
C LEU A 67 -1.76 -8.45 8.50
N LEU A 68 -2.40 -7.31 8.25
CA LEU A 68 -3.56 -7.25 7.36
C LEU A 68 -3.21 -7.65 5.92
N ILE A 69 -2.07 -7.15 5.41
CA ILE A 69 -1.63 -7.46 4.05
C ILE A 69 -1.31 -8.95 3.93
N ILE A 70 -0.45 -9.48 4.80
CA ILE A 70 -0.04 -10.89 4.78
C ILE A 70 -1.25 -11.80 5.04
N GLY A 71 -2.07 -11.45 6.04
CA GLY A 71 -3.25 -12.21 6.43
C GLY A 71 -4.25 -12.39 5.30
N ALA A 72 -4.45 -11.35 4.47
CA ALA A 72 -5.33 -11.45 3.32
C ALA A 72 -4.87 -12.52 2.31
N PHE A 73 -3.57 -12.57 2.01
CA PHE A 73 -3.00 -13.58 1.11
C PHE A 73 -3.04 -14.99 1.75
N MET A 74 -2.74 -15.09 3.04
CA MET A 74 -2.83 -16.37 3.76
C MET A 74 -4.26 -16.92 3.80
N ILE A 75 -5.25 -16.07 4.10
CA ILE A 75 -6.67 -16.46 4.08
C ILE A 75 -7.09 -16.85 2.66
N GLY A 76 -6.62 -16.10 1.65
CA GLY A 76 -6.86 -16.42 0.25
C GLY A 76 -6.28 -17.77 -0.17
N ALA A 77 -5.06 -18.09 0.26
CA ALA A 77 -4.40 -19.36 0.04
C ALA A 77 -5.20 -20.49 0.73
N TRP A 78 -5.43 -20.35 2.03
CA TRP A 78 -6.16 -21.36 2.80
C TRP A 78 -7.57 -21.64 2.27
N ASN A 79 -8.31 -20.60 1.93
CA ASN A 79 -9.62 -20.77 1.31
C ASN A 79 -9.54 -21.49 -0.05
N GLY A 80 -8.49 -21.23 -0.84
CA GLY A 80 -8.27 -21.93 -2.10
C GLY A 80 -7.95 -23.40 -1.91
N ILE A 81 -7.04 -23.73 -0.97
CA ILE A 81 -6.69 -25.12 -0.65
C ILE A 81 -7.93 -25.90 -0.20
N ARG A 82 -8.77 -25.33 0.67
CA ARG A 82 -9.99 -25.97 1.14
C ARG A 82 -11.07 -26.18 0.07
N ASN A 83 -10.96 -25.50 -1.07
CA ASN A 83 -11.87 -25.61 -2.20
C ASN A 83 -11.20 -26.24 -3.43
N ASP A 84 -10.10 -26.97 -3.23
CA ASP A 84 -9.37 -27.73 -4.26
C ASP A 84 -9.02 -26.88 -5.50
N PHE A 85 -8.49 -25.67 -5.27
CA PHE A 85 -8.11 -24.78 -6.37
C PHE A 85 -6.90 -25.33 -7.10
N GLY A 86 -6.97 -25.34 -8.43
CA GLY A 86 -5.80 -25.55 -9.27
C GLY A 86 -4.98 -24.27 -9.43
N PHE A 87 -3.80 -24.41 -10.05
CA PHE A 87 -2.84 -23.33 -10.28
C PHE A 87 -3.47 -22.04 -10.83
N TRP A 88 -4.28 -22.13 -11.86
CA TRP A 88 -4.88 -20.96 -12.50
C TRP A 88 -5.89 -20.22 -11.60
N GLN A 89 -6.58 -20.92 -10.75
CA GLN A 89 -7.53 -20.31 -9.80
C GLN A 89 -6.79 -19.54 -8.72
N PHE A 90 -5.68 -20.08 -8.17
CA PHE A 90 -4.79 -19.38 -7.27
C PHE A 90 -4.14 -18.19 -7.93
N PHE A 91 -3.58 -18.37 -9.13
CA PHE A 91 -2.91 -17.31 -9.88
C PHE A 91 -3.87 -16.12 -10.13
N ILE A 92 -5.08 -16.38 -10.64
CA ILE A 92 -6.08 -15.33 -10.88
C ILE A 92 -6.47 -14.64 -9.57
N ARG A 93 -6.62 -15.39 -8.47
CA ARG A 93 -6.92 -14.79 -7.16
C ARG A 93 -5.83 -13.82 -6.75
N PHE A 94 -4.59 -14.25 -6.69
CA PHE A 94 -3.49 -13.44 -6.21
C PHE A 94 -3.20 -12.26 -7.12
N ILE A 95 -3.21 -12.44 -8.43
CA ILE A 95 -2.98 -11.32 -9.35
C ILE A 95 -4.10 -10.27 -9.27
N VAL A 96 -5.37 -10.68 -9.12
CA VAL A 96 -6.47 -9.73 -8.92
C VAL A 96 -6.28 -8.95 -7.62
N MET A 97 -5.90 -9.60 -6.51
CA MET A 97 -5.64 -8.93 -5.24
C MET A 97 -4.50 -7.91 -5.37
N ILE A 98 -3.40 -8.27 -6.04
CA ILE A 98 -2.24 -7.38 -6.25
C ILE A 98 -2.60 -6.22 -7.19
N LEU A 99 -3.30 -6.48 -8.29
CA LEU A 99 -3.69 -5.43 -9.23
C LEU A 99 -4.68 -4.45 -8.62
N LEU A 100 -5.64 -4.92 -7.83
CA LEU A 100 -6.57 -4.05 -7.11
C LEU A 100 -5.86 -3.22 -6.06
N LEU A 101 -4.93 -3.80 -5.30
CA LEU A 101 -4.09 -3.08 -4.36
C LEU A 101 -3.26 -2.00 -5.08
N LYS A 102 -2.70 -2.33 -6.24
CA LYS A 102 -1.91 -1.39 -7.04
C LYS A 102 -2.76 -0.29 -7.67
N ALA A 103 -3.95 -0.61 -8.14
CA ALA A 103 -4.92 0.38 -8.60
C ALA A 103 -5.32 1.34 -7.46
N PHE A 104 -5.55 0.83 -6.26
CA PHE A 104 -5.82 1.63 -5.07
C PHE A 104 -4.65 2.56 -4.73
N ASP A 105 -3.41 2.05 -4.77
CA ASP A 105 -2.20 2.85 -4.55
C ASP A 105 -2.10 4.01 -5.54
N ILE A 106 -2.24 3.75 -6.83
CA ILE A 106 -2.15 4.76 -7.88
C ILE A 106 -3.30 5.78 -7.79
N LEU A 107 -4.55 5.29 -7.71
CA LEU A 107 -5.72 6.15 -7.77
C LEU A 107 -5.93 6.92 -6.47
N PHE A 108 -5.76 6.27 -5.33
CA PHE A 108 -6.05 6.88 -4.04
C PHE A 108 -4.83 7.61 -3.47
N PHE A 109 -3.65 6.98 -3.41
CA PHE A 109 -2.50 7.63 -2.81
C PHE A 109 -1.88 8.68 -3.73
N ASP A 110 -1.52 8.29 -4.95
CA ASP A 110 -0.80 9.20 -5.82
C ASP A 110 -1.73 10.31 -6.32
N TRP A 111 -2.93 9.97 -6.79
CA TRP A 111 -3.82 10.97 -7.36
C TRP A 111 -4.66 11.71 -6.32
N VAL A 112 -5.38 11.03 -5.43
CA VAL A 112 -6.27 11.70 -4.48
C VAL A 112 -5.50 12.34 -3.34
N LEU A 113 -4.59 11.61 -2.68
CA LEU A 113 -3.91 12.12 -1.49
C LEU A 113 -2.76 13.09 -1.81
N LEU A 114 -1.97 12.81 -2.86
CA LEU A 114 -0.79 13.60 -3.20
C LEU A 114 -1.10 14.74 -4.18
N CYS A 115 -1.90 14.49 -5.21
CA CYS A 115 -2.07 15.45 -6.30
C CYS A 115 -3.38 16.25 -6.24
N ASN A 116 -4.35 15.87 -5.39
CA ASN A 116 -5.62 16.58 -5.29
C ASN A 116 -5.52 17.75 -4.29
N ALA A 117 -5.58 18.96 -4.81
CA ALA A 117 -5.51 20.19 -4.02
C ALA A 117 -6.64 20.33 -2.98
N GLY A 118 -7.77 19.64 -3.16
CA GLY A 118 -8.90 19.64 -2.22
C GLY A 118 -8.73 18.71 -1.03
N PHE A 119 -7.86 17.70 -1.15
CA PHE A 119 -7.71 16.65 -0.15
C PHE A 119 -6.45 16.80 0.70
N ASN A 120 -6.21 17.90 1.31
CA ASN A 120 -5.02 18.34 2.05
C ASN A 120 -4.42 17.30 3.06
N PHE A 121 -4.36 16.01 2.74
CA PHE A 121 -3.86 14.98 3.65
C PHE A 121 -2.38 15.18 3.99
N PHE A 122 -1.50 15.19 2.99
CA PHE A 122 -0.08 15.42 3.21
C PHE A 122 0.23 16.82 3.75
N PRO A 123 -0.33 17.90 3.17
CA PRO A 123 -0.14 19.24 3.71
C PRO A 123 -0.68 19.44 5.12
N HIS A 124 -1.65 18.63 5.58
CA HIS A 124 -2.11 18.66 6.97
C HIS A 124 -1.00 18.24 7.94
N PHE A 125 -0.24 17.20 7.59
CA PHE A 125 0.89 16.73 8.42
C PHE A 125 2.18 17.50 8.14
N TYR A 126 2.39 17.92 6.89
CA TYR A 126 3.60 18.60 6.38
C TYR A 126 3.22 19.81 5.52
N PRO A 127 2.85 20.95 6.14
CA PRO A 127 2.41 22.16 5.42
C PRO A 127 3.41 22.65 4.37
N GLU A 128 4.72 22.43 4.61
CA GLU A 128 5.79 22.78 3.69
C GLU A 128 5.73 22.06 2.34
N THR A 129 4.98 20.97 2.25
CA THR A 129 4.86 20.20 1.00
C THR A 129 3.76 20.73 0.07
N LYS A 130 2.92 21.64 0.53
CA LYS A 130 1.71 22.09 -0.17
C LYS A 130 1.95 22.58 -1.60
N ASP A 131 3.00 23.39 -1.78
CA ASP A 131 3.29 23.99 -3.08
C ASP A 131 4.06 23.03 -3.99
N VAL A 132 4.80 22.12 -3.43
CA VAL A 132 5.58 21.11 -4.14
C VAL A 132 4.67 20.00 -4.64
N LEU A 133 3.80 19.42 -3.77
CA LEU A 133 2.88 18.33 -4.13
C LEU A 133 1.92 18.69 -5.27
N ARG A 134 1.44 19.93 -5.33
CA ARG A 134 0.54 20.41 -6.39
C ARG A 134 1.15 20.39 -7.80
N ARG A 135 2.47 20.30 -7.93
CA ARG A 135 3.18 20.25 -9.21
C ARG A 135 3.20 18.85 -9.83
N TYR A 136 2.96 17.83 -9.01
CA TYR A 136 2.99 16.45 -9.47
C TYR A 136 1.59 15.99 -9.86
N LEU A 137 1.35 16.00 -11.17
CA LEU A 137 0.22 15.32 -11.76
C LEU A 137 0.48 13.81 -11.78
N PHE A 138 -0.59 13.04 -11.92
CA PHE A 138 -0.58 11.61 -12.13
C PHE A 138 0.62 11.13 -12.96
N GLY A 139 1.42 10.23 -12.45
CA GLY A 139 2.46 9.54 -13.23
C GLY A 139 3.92 9.83 -12.87
N TYR A 140 4.23 10.54 -11.77
CA TYR A 140 5.63 10.76 -11.38
C TYR A 140 6.39 9.45 -11.06
N ASN A 141 5.69 8.38 -10.67
CA ASN A 141 6.24 7.07 -10.26
C ASN A 141 5.93 5.93 -11.24
N TRP A 142 5.52 6.22 -12.48
CA TRP A 142 5.03 5.22 -13.42
C TRP A 142 5.99 4.04 -13.65
N LYS A 143 7.31 4.28 -13.67
CA LYS A 143 8.31 3.20 -13.82
C LYS A 143 8.28 2.23 -12.64
N THR A 144 8.19 2.76 -11.42
CA THR A 144 8.06 1.95 -10.20
C THR A 144 6.75 1.16 -10.21
N HIS A 145 5.65 1.77 -10.64
CA HIS A 145 4.37 1.07 -10.77
C HIS A 145 4.46 -0.08 -11.78
N LEU A 146 5.11 0.13 -12.93
CA LEU A 146 5.30 -0.91 -13.94
C LEU A 146 6.11 -2.09 -13.38
N VAL A 147 7.22 -1.80 -12.69
CA VAL A 147 8.04 -2.85 -12.04
C VAL A 147 7.23 -3.62 -11.00
N HIS A 148 6.41 -2.94 -10.19
CA HIS A 148 5.55 -3.60 -9.21
C HIS A 148 4.46 -4.46 -9.85
N ILE A 149 3.89 -4.03 -10.98
CA ILE A 149 2.90 -4.82 -11.72
C ILE A 149 3.56 -6.09 -12.28
N ILE A 150 4.70 -5.96 -12.97
CA ILE A 150 5.43 -7.10 -13.52
C ILE A 150 5.85 -8.07 -12.39
N GLY A 151 6.42 -7.54 -11.30
CA GLY A 151 6.75 -8.32 -10.11
C GLY A 151 5.54 -9.00 -9.51
N GLY A 152 4.38 -8.35 -9.52
CA GLY A 152 3.10 -8.90 -9.05
C GLY A 152 2.68 -10.15 -9.82
N PHE A 153 2.87 -10.19 -11.14
CA PHE A 153 2.63 -11.39 -11.94
C PHE A 153 3.56 -12.53 -11.51
N ALA A 154 4.86 -12.26 -11.33
CA ALA A 154 5.83 -13.27 -10.91
C ALA A 154 5.53 -13.80 -9.50
N VAL A 155 5.22 -12.91 -8.55
CA VAL A 155 4.85 -13.29 -7.17
C VAL A 155 3.55 -14.08 -7.15
N SER A 156 2.55 -13.70 -7.95
CA SER A 156 1.27 -14.43 -8.05
C SER A 156 1.47 -15.84 -8.60
N ALA A 157 2.35 -16.02 -9.60
CA ALA A 157 2.67 -17.32 -10.15
C ALA A 157 3.39 -18.20 -9.13
N LEU A 158 4.37 -17.62 -8.40
CA LEU A 158 5.10 -18.34 -7.36
C LEU A 158 4.18 -18.78 -6.22
N LEU A 159 3.32 -17.87 -5.71
CA LEU A 159 2.37 -18.19 -4.65
C LEU A 159 1.35 -19.26 -5.11
N ALA A 160 0.85 -19.14 -6.35
CA ALA A 160 -0.06 -20.13 -6.92
C ALA A 160 0.60 -21.51 -7.00
N TRP A 161 1.84 -21.56 -7.47
CA TRP A 161 2.60 -22.81 -7.54
C TRP A 161 2.81 -23.43 -6.16
N VAL A 162 3.24 -22.64 -5.18
CA VAL A 162 3.41 -23.14 -3.78
C VAL A 162 2.10 -23.65 -3.22
N CYS A 163 0.98 -22.96 -3.43
CA CYS A 163 -0.34 -23.41 -2.93
C CYS A 163 -0.83 -24.70 -3.57
N THR A 164 -0.38 -25.04 -4.78
CA THR A 164 -0.71 -26.34 -5.42
C THR A 164 0.12 -27.52 -4.93
N LEU A 165 1.17 -27.27 -4.14
CA LEU A 165 2.00 -28.30 -3.52
C LEU A 165 1.51 -28.68 -2.11
N LEU A 166 0.60 -27.90 -1.55
CA LEU A 166 0.03 -28.07 -0.20
C LEU A 166 -1.32 -28.77 -0.26
#